data_2cbca02922203a03612b682b0b05b81b
#
_entry.id   2cbca02922203a03612b682b0b05b81b
#
_cell.length_a   1.000
_cell.length_b   1.000
_cell.length_c   1.000
_cell.angle_alpha   90.00
_cell.angle_beta   90.00
_cell.angle_gamma   90.00
#
_symmetry.space_group_name_H-M   'P 1'
#
loop_
_entity.id
_entity.type
_entity.pdbx_description
1 polymer ?
#
loop_
_entity_poly.entity_id
_entity_poly.type
_entity_poly.pdbx_seq_one_letter_code
_entity_poly.pdbx_strand_id
1 'polypeptide(L)'
;MGAVKVTLRKREYASGKVSLYLDFYPAIRNPRTMQMTRREYLGIYIMKSPRTAADRRVNAAKLKQAEAIRAQREISLINEQYGFLDKGKGMMNVLDYFYSILPGHDKKWRIVYEHFNIFVKGQCNFDELTVDFCNKFREYLGTTTRIKSDHLKLSQNSAAGYWSTFRAFLAIAFKEGYLKENVNDYLDKIETQETKREYLTQEELQKIADSNCDY
;
A
#
# COMPACT_ATOMS: atom_id res chain seq x y z
N MET A 1 9.54 -4.69 -24.30
CA MET A 1 10.30 -3.67 -23.52
C MET A 1 11.68 -4.23 -23.23
N GLY A 2 12.77 -3.45 -23.42
CA GLY A 2 14.13 -3.92 -23.12
C GLY A 2 14.39 -3.99 -21.61
N ALA A 3 15.28 -4.91 -21.19
CA ALA A 3 15.66 -5.06 -19.80
C ALA A 3 16.23 -3.75 -19.22
N VAL A 4 15.83 -3.41 -17.99
CA VAL A 4 16.34 -2.22 -17.28
C VAL A 4 17.80 -2.48 -16.90
N LYS A 5 18.70 -1.60 -17.39
CA LYS A 5 20.11 -1.64 -17.01
C LYS A 5 20.33 -0.82 -15.72
N VAL A 6 20.98 -1.43 -14.74
CA VAL A 6 21.34 -0.78 -13.47
C VAL A 6 22.86 -0.56 -13.41
N THR A 7 23.28 0.71 -13.30
CA THR A 7 24.69 1.06 -13.28
C THR A 7 25.03 1.77 -11.97
N LEU A 8 26.07 1.33 -11.26
CA LEU A 8 26.63 2.06 -10.12
C LEU A 8 27.44 3.26 -10.61
N ARG A 9 27.05 4.48 -10.18
CA ARG A 9 27.72 5.71 -10.54
C ARG A 9 28.18 6.50 -9.32
N LYS A 10 29.09 7.41 -9.56
CA LYS A 10 29.75 8.28 -8.57
C LYS A 10 29.36 9.73 -8.83
N ARG A 11 29.06 10.48 -7.76
CA ARG A 11 28.88 11.93 -7.80
C ARG A 11 29.84 12.58 -6.81
N GLU A 12 30.74 13.43 -7.32
CA GLU A 12 31.68 14.14 -6.51
C GLU A 12 31.06 15.41 -5.92
N TYR A 13 31.46 15.73 -4.71
CA TYR A 13 31.14 16.98 -4.03
C TYR A 13 32.37 17.80 -3.77
N ALA A 14 32.24 19.14 -3.69
CA ALA A 14 33.32 20.05 -3.37
C ALA A 14 34.00 19.72 -2.03
N SER A 15 33.33 19.09 -1.11
CA SER A 15 33.86 18.62 0.18
C SER A 15 34.84 17.44 0.10
N GLY A 16 35.20 16.97 -1.09
CA GLY A 16 36.05 15.79 -1.28
C GLY A 16 35.38 14.44 -0.99
N LYS A 17 34.06 14.44 -0.69
CA LYS A 17 33.25 13.24 -0.59
C LYS A 17 32.69 12.85 -1.96
N VAL A 18 32.55 11.57 -2.19
CA VAL A 18 31.94 11.01 -3.42
C VAL A 18 30.74 10.16 -2.99
N SER A 19 29.54 10.55 -3.41
CA SER A 19 28.32 9.78 -3.19
C SER A 19 28.16 8.71 -4.26
N LEU A 20 27.71 7.52 -3.83
CA LEU A 20 27.37 6.42 -4.72
C LEU A 20 25.86 6.39 -4.97
N TYR A 21 25.46 6.19 -6.23
CA TYR A 21 24.07 6.08 -6.63
C TYR A 21 23.89 5.08 -7.77
N LEU A 22 22.68 4.54 -7.89
CA LEU A 22 22.26 3.70 -9.02
C LEU A 22 21.66 4.59 -10.11
N ASP A 23 22.04 4.34 -11.36
CA ASP A 23 21.47 4.97 -12.56
C ASP A 23 20.73 3.92 -13.36
N PHE A 24 19.45 4.14 -13.60
CA PHE A 24 18.53 3.23 -14.27
C PHE A 24 18.28 3.66 -15.71
N TYR A 25 18.40 2.75 -16.64
CA TYR A 25 18.02 2.99 -18.04
C TYR A 25 17.23 1.82 -18.63
N PRO A 26 16.00 2.05 -19.09
CA PRO A 26 15.19 3.27 -18.95
C PRO A 26 14.87 3.63 -17.47
N ALA A 27 14.23 4.80 -17.25
CA ALA A 27 13.79 5.22 -15.93
C ALA A 27 12.79 4.19 -15.34
N ILE A 28 12.86 4.01 -14.02
CA ILE A 28 11.97 3.11 -13.28
C ILE A 28 10.98 3.91 -12.42
N ARG A 29 9.87 3.30 -12.05
CA ARG A 29 8.95 3.88 -11.07
C ARG A 29 9.52 3.69 -9.66
N ASN A 30 9.67 4.78 -8.90
CA ASN A 30 10.11 4.70 -7.51
C ASN A 30 8.96 4.13 -6.65
N PRO A 31 9.13 3.01 -5.94
CA PRO A 31 8.06 2.38 -5.17
C PRO A 31 7.55 3.22 -3.99
N ARG A 32 8.33 4.21 -3.52
CA ARG A 32 7.93 5.10 -2.41
C ARG A 32 7.18 6.34 -2.87
N THR A 33 7.60 6.95 -3.99
CA THR A 33 7.03 8.21 -4.48
C THR A 33 6.13 8.04 -5.68
N MET A 34 6.09 6.82 -6.27
CA MET A 34 5.38 6.45 -7.50
C MET A 34 5.77 7.27 -8.74
N GLN A 35 6.78 8.14 -8.63
CA GLN A 35 7.30 8.95 -9.72
C GLN A 35 8.38 8.21 -10.51
N MET A 36 8.50 8.52 -11.80
CA MET A 36 9.58 8.00 -12.61
C MET A 36 10.92 8.59 -12.17
N THR A 37 11.89 7.73 -11.90
CA THR A 37 13.23 8.13 -11.51
C THR A 37 14.30 7.40 -12.29
N ARG A 38 15.39 8.11 -12.57
CA ARG A 38 16.62 7.54 -13.15
C ARG A 38 17.69 7.30 -12.10
N ARG A 39 17.56 7.88 -10.90
CA ARG A 39 18.63 7.85 -9.90
C ARG A 39 18.10 7.48 -8.52
N GLU A 40 18.82 6.54 -7.89
CA GLU A 40 18.59 6.14 -6.51
C GLU A 40 19.89 6.30 -5.73
N TYR A 41 19.93 7.25 -4.79
CA TYR A 41 21.10 7.48 -3.95
C TYR A 41 21.18 6.48 -2.82
N LEU A 42 22.34 5.82 -2.68
CA LEU A 42 22.53 4.74 -1.70
C LEU A 42 22.82 5.22 -0.27
N GLY A 43 23.09 6.52 -0.08
CA GLY A 43 23.56 7.04 1.20
C GLY A 43 25.00 6.62 1.54
N ILE A 44 25.70 5.97 0.60
CA ILE A 44 27.07 5.50 0.77
C ILE A 44 28.03 6.54 0.20
N TYR A 45 29.01 6.95 1.02
CA TYR A 45 30.02 7.92 0.65
C TYR A 45 31.40 7.33 0.75
N ILE A 46 32.24 7.62 -0.25
CA ILE A 46 33.67 7.28 -0.29
C ILE A 46 34.52 8.53 -0.35
N MET A 47 35.79 8.44 0.00
CA MET A 47 36.76 9.53 -0.15
C MET A 47 37.24 9.62 -1.60
N LYS A 48 37.29 10.82 -2.15
CA LYS A 48 37.81 11.08 -3.51
C LYS A 48 39.31 10.71 -3.62
N SER A 49 40.08 11.08 -2.59
CA SER A 49 41.53 10.89 -2.55
C SER A 49 41.93 10.24 -1.24
N PRO A 50 41.86 8.89 -1.13
CA PRO A 50 42.26 8.17 0.07
C PRO A 50 43.79 8.26 0.25
N ARG A 51 44.23 8.75 1.41
CA ARG A 51 45.64 8.99 1.68
C ARG A 51 46.36 7.78 2.29
N THR A 52 45.66 7.06 3.16
CA THR A 52 46.22 5.91 3.89
C THR A 52 45.80 4.59 3.31
N ALA A 53 46.47 3.50 3.67
CA ALA A 53 46.08 2.14 3.32
C ALA A 53 44.72 1.76 3.98
N ALA A 54 44.45 2.29 5.17
CA ALA A 54 43.16 2.12 5.87
C ALA A 54 42.01 2.78 5.09
N ASP A 55 42.20 4.03 4.59
CA ASP A 55 41.19 4.73 3.79
C ASP A 55 40.86 3.97 2.50
N ARG A 56 41.89 3.41 1.84
CA ARG A 56 41.70 2.59 0.64
C ARG A 56 40.89 1.33 0.93
N ARG A 57 41.14 0.65 2.06
CA ARG A 57 40.38 -0.52 2.49
C ARG A 57 38.92 -0.16 2.78
N VAL A 58 38.66 0.95 3.47
CA VAL A 58 37.29 1.46 3.75
C VAL A 58 36.57 1.77 2.44
N ASN A 59 37.20 2.48 1.51
CA ASN A 59 36.62 2.77 0.21
C ASN A 59 36.28 1.48 -0.57
N ALA A 60 37.18 0.51 -0.57
CA ALA A 60 36.98 -0.78 -1.24
C ALA A 60 35.81 -1.56 -0.64
N ALA A 61 35.69 -1.60 0.69
CA ALA A 61 34.57 -2.24 1.38
C ALA A 61 33.22 -1.58 1.02
N LYS A 62 33.17 -0.26 1.03
CA LYS A 62 31.97 0.51 0.65
C LYS A 62 31.58 0.34 -0.83
N LEU A 63 32.56 0.28 -1.73
CA LEU A 63 32.31 -0.04 -3.13
C LEU A 63 31.76 -1.46 -3.32
N LYS A 64 32.31 -2.43 -2.62
CA LYS A 64 31.79 -3.82 -2.62
C LYS A 64 30.36 -3.88 -2.11
N GLN A 65 30.04 -3.15 -1.04
CA GLN A 65 28.68 -3.05 -0.51
C GLN A 65 27.71 -2.43 -1.54
N ALA A 66 28.13 -1.31 -2.17
CA ALA A 66 27.31 -0.65 -3.18
C ALA A 66 27.08 -1.52 -4.42
N GLU A 67 28.07 -2.31 -4.83
CA GLU A 67 27.94 -3.24 -5.94
C GLU A 67 27.02 -4.42 -5.60
N ALA A 68 27.04 -4.91 -4.36
CA ALA A 68 26.08 -5.92 -3.91
C ALA A 68 24.63 -5.37 -3.94
N ILE A 69 24.42 -4.13 -3.50
CA ILE A 69 23.11 -3.46 -3.59
C ILE A 69 22.69 -3.30 -5.06
N ARG A 70 23.61 -2.88 -5.95
CA ARG A 70 23.34 -2.78 -7.39
C ARG A 70 22.85 -4.12 -7.96
N ALA A 71 23.59 -5.20 -7.69
CA ALA A 71 23.23 -6.52 -8.18
C ALA A 71 21.87 -7.01 -7.66
N GLN A 72 21.60 -6.80 -6.37
CA GLN A 72 20.31 -7.14 -5.78
C GLN A 72 19.17 -6.33 -6.41
N ARG A 73 19.39 -5.03 -6.67
CA ARG A 73 18.38 -4.16 -7.30
C ARG A 73 18.14 -4.56 -8.75
N GLU A 74 19.17 -4.95 -9.49
CA GLU A 74 19.02 -5.44 -10.86
C GLU A 74 18.21 -6.74 -10.91
N ILE A 75 18.48 -7.69 -10.02
CA ILE A 75 17.71 -8.94 -9.87
C ILE A 75 16.25 -8.61 -9.52
N SER A 76 16.01 -7.68 -8.58
CA SER A 76 14.67 -7.25 -8.22
C SER A 76 13.89 -6.72 -9.43
N LEU A 77 14.50 -5.85 -10.25
CA LEU A 77 13.88 -5.29 -11.45
C LEU A 77 13.64 -6.35 -12.54
N ILE A 78 14.55 -7.30 -12.71
CA ILE A 78 14.36 -8.43 -13.60
C ILE A 78 13.18 -9.28 -13.13
N ASN A 79 13.07 -9.52 -11.84
CA ASN A 79 11.98 -10.29 -11.26
C ASN A 79 10.63 -9.56 -11.38
N GLU A 80 10.61 -8.24 -11.15
CA GLU A 80 9.43 -7.39 -11.39
C GLU A 80 8.99 -7.46 -12.86
N GLN A 81 9.96 -7.39 -13.80
CA GLN A 81 9.69 -7.41 -15.24
C GLN A 81 9.20 -8.77 -15.75
N TYR A 82 9.74 -9.86 -15.21
CA TYR A 82 9.43 -11.21 -15.68
C TYR A 82 8.50 -11.99 -14.74
N GLY A 83 8.11 -11.41 -13.60
CA GLY A 83 7.19 -12.01 -12.63
C GLY A 83 7.71 -13.30 -11.97
N PHE A 84 9.03 -13.53 -11.95
CA PHE A 84 9.61 -14.76 -11.43
C PHE A 84 9.53 -14.90 -9.91
N LEU A 85 9.63 -13.80 -9.15
CA LEU A 85 9.58 -13.84 -7.67
C LEU A 85 8.17 -13.69 -7.09
N ASP A 86 7.23 -13.13 -7.83
CA ASP A 86 5.89 -12.81 -7.29
C ASP A 86 4.82 -13.86 -7.59
N LYS A 87 5.13 -14.93 -8.34
CA LYS A 87 4.16 -16.02 -8.54
C LYS A 87 3.68 -16.61 -7.21
N GLY A 88 4.58 -16.72 -6.22
CA GLY A 88 4.23 -17.18 -4.87
C GLY A 88 3.27 -16.22 -4.14
N LYS A 89 3.57 -14.92 -4.17
CA LYS A 89 2.74 -13.90 -3.49
C LYS A 89 1.41 -13.65 -4.21
N GLY A 90 1.42 -13.61 -5.54
CA GLY A 90 0.20 -13.45 -6.34
C GLY A 90 -0.79 -14.60 -6.16
N MET A 91 -0.30 -15.81 -5.93
CA MET A 91 -1.11 -17.01 -5.67
C MET A 91 -1.54 -17.17 -4.20
N MET A 92 -1.02 -16.32 -3.29
CA MET A 92 -1.47 -16.35 -1.89
C MET A 92 -2.92 -15.90 -1.77
N ASN A 93 -3.65 -16.55 -0.84
CA ASN A 93 -5.01 -16.16 -0.55
C ASN A 93 -5.04 -14.79 0.16
N VAL A 94 -5.78 -13.85 -0.43
CA VAL A 94 -5.99 -12.50 0.11
C VAL A 94 -6.61 -12.54 1.51
N LEU A 95 -7.52 -13.48 1.76
CA LEU A 95 -8.20 -13.60 3.05
C LEU A 95 -7.25 -13.98 4.18
N ASP A 96 -6.30 -14.90 3.92
CA ASP A 96 -5.31 -15.32 4.92
C ASP A 96 -4.41 -14.16 5.31
N TYR A 97 -3.94 -13.40 4.32
CA TYR A 97 -3.13 -12.21 4.56
C TYR A 97 -3.94 -11.11 5.25
N PHE A 98 -5.17 -10.82 4.79
CA PHE A 98 -6.03 -9.81 5.40
C PHE A 98 -6.32 -10.15 6.87
N TYR A 99 -6.62 -11.42 7.16
CA TYR A 99 -6.84 -11.90 8.53
C TYR A 99 -5.61 -11.71 9.42
N SER A 100 -4.41 -11.96 8.88
CA SER A 100 -3.15 -11.86 9.63
C SER A 100 -2.83 -10.44 10.10
N ILE A 101 -3.28 -9.41 9.38
CA ILE A 101 -3.04 -8.01 9.74
C ILE A 101 -4.16 -7.40 10.62
N LEU A 102 -5.31 -8.07 10.78
CA LEU A 102 -6.43 -7.58 11.61
C LEU A 102 -6.06 -7.21 13.04
N PRO A 103 -5.16 -7.93 13.76
CA PRO A 103 -4.81 -7.60 15.14
C PRO A 103 -4.23 -6.19 15.32
N GLY A 104 -3.62 -5.61 14.28
CA GLY A 104 -3.07 -4.25 14.30
C GLY A 104 -4.06 -3.13 13.97
N HIS A 105 -5.35 -3.47 13.74
CA HIS A 105 -6.34 -2.54 13.22
C HIS A 105 -7.63 -2.51 14.04
N ASP A 106 -8.48 -1.50 13.80
CA ASP A 106 -9.75 -1.30 14.50
C ASP A 106 -10.85 -2.31 14.05
N LYS A 107 -12.01 -2.27 14.77
CA LYS A 107 -13.16 -3.13 14.49
C LYS A 107 -13.70 -3.00 13.06
N LYS A 108 -13.51 -1.86 12.40
CA LYS A 108 -13.96 -1.62 11.03
C LYS A 108 -13.25 -2.53 10.04
N TRP A 109 -11.96 -2.79 10.22
CA TRP A 109 -11.20 -3.71 9.38
C TRP A 109 -11.75 -5.12 9.41
N ARG A 110 -12.18 -5.59 10.59
CA ARG A 110 -12.84 -6.90 10.71
C ARG A 110 -14.15 -6.96 9.93
N ILE A 111 -14.98 -5.91 10.01
CA ILE A 111 -16.24 -5.84 9.26
C ILE A 111 -15.96 -5.85 7.75
N VAL A 112 -14.95 -5.12 7.30
CA VAL A 112 -14.56 -5.11 5.87
C VAL A 112 -14.05 -6.48 5.44
N TYR A 113 -13.25 -7.15 6.26
CA TYR A 113 -12.82 -8.53 6.01
C TYR A 113 -14.00 -9.48 5.85
N GLU A 114 -15.00 -9.41 6.74
CA GLU A 114 -16.20 -10.26 6.69
C GLU A 114 -17.01 -9.99 5.41
N HIS A 115 -17.23 -8.72 5.04
CA HIS A 115 -17.87 -8.39 3.76
C HIS A 115 -17.07 -8.89 2.55
N PHE A 116 -15.76 -8.75 2.58
CA PHE A 116 -14.90 -9.23 1.51
C PHE A 116 -14.95 -10.77 1.43
N ASN A 117 -14.90 -11.47 2.55
CA ASN A 117 -14.99 -12.91 2.62
C ASN A 117 -16.33 -13.44 2.02
N ILE A 118 -17.46 -12.78 2.36
CA ILE A 118 -18.77 -13.10 1.76
C ILE A 118 -18.75 -12.88 0.25
N PHE A 119 -18.21 -11.77 -0.21
CA PHE A 119 -18.14 -11.42 -1.63
C PHE A 119 -17.31 -12.43 -2.45
N VAL A 120 -16.15 -12.85 -1.93
CA VAL A 120 -15.26 -13.80 -2.63
C VAL A 120 -15.59 -15.27 -2.32
N LYS A 121 -16.58 -15.53 -1.47
CA LYS A 121 -17.00 -16.90 -1.07
C LYS A 121 -15.86 -17.73 -0.48
N GLY A 122 -14.98 -17.10 0.29
CA GLY A 122 -13.90 -17.78 1.02
C GLY A 122 -12.59 -17.96 0.26
N GLN A 123 -12.51 -17.61 -1.01
CA GLN A 123 -11.27 -17.77 -1.80
C GLN A 123 -11.07 -16.63 -2.78
N CYS A 124 -9.88 -16.02 -2.74
CA CYS A 124 -9.42 -15.02 -3.70
C CYS A 124 -7.90 -14.91 -3.60
N ASN A 125 -7.21 -14.93 -4.73
CA ASN A 125 -5.77 -14.74 -4.81
C ASN A 125 -5.43 -13.29 -5.14
N PHE A 126 -4.22 -12.83 -4.79
CA PHE A 126 -3.81 -11.46 -5.09
C PHE A 126 -3.77 -11.14 -6.59
N ASP A 127 -3.47 -12.11 -7.45
CA ASP A 127 -3.51 -11.94 -8.91
C ASP A 127 -4.91 -11.65 -9.45
N GLU A 128 -5.96 -11.96 -8.70
CA GLU A 128 -7.37 -11.69 -9.06
C GLU A 128 -7.81 -10.27 -8.68
N LEU A 129 -7.06 -9.56 -7.82
CA LEU A 129 -7.37 -8.19 -7.39
C LEU A 129 -7.09 -7.15 -8.48
N THR A 130 -7.81 -7.28 -9.59
CA THR A 130 -7.79 -6.30 -10.69
C THR A 130 -8.67 -5.09 -10.37
N VAL A 131 -8.52 -4.00 -11.15
CA VAL A 131 -9.39 -2.81 -11.04
C VAL A 131 -10.86 -3.17 -11.19
N ASP A 132 -11.20 -4.01 -12.18
CA ASP A 132 -12.56 -4.49 -12.41
C ASP A 132 -13.12 -5.27 -11.22
N PHE A 133 -12.31 -6.18 -10.67
CA PHE A 133 -12.69 -6.97 -9.49
C PHE A 133 -12.94 -6.07 -8.27
N CYS A 134 -12.07 -5.10 -8.02
CA CYS A 134 -12.22 -4.14 -6.93
C CYS A 134 -13.47 -3.26 -7.11
N ASN A 135 -13.79 -2.84 -8.34
CA ASN A 135 -15.01 -2.10 -8.63
C ASN A 135 -16.27 -2.94 -8.38
N LYS A 136 -16.28 -4.24 -8.70
CA LYS A 136 -17.38 -5.16 -8.35
C LYS A 136 -17.57 -5.27 -6.82
N PHE A 137 -16.49 -5.28 -6.06
CA PHE A 137 -16.60 -5.24 -4.58
C PHE A 137 -17.16 -3.89 -4.09
N ARG A 138 -16.79 -2.76 -4.74
CA ARG A 138 -17.37 -1.45 -4.46
C ARG A 138 -18.88 -1.44 -4.68
N GLU A 139 -19.35 -1.99 -5.79
CA GLU A 139 -20.78 -2.13 -6.13
C GLU A 139 -21.51 -3.04 -5.13
N TYR A 140 -20.88 -4.17 -4.76
CA TYR A 140 -21.41 -5.04 -3.70
C TYR A 140 -21.62 -4.28 -2.39
N LEU A 141 -20.66 -3.45 -1.95
CA LEU A 141 -20.82 -2.64 -0.73
C LEU A 141 -21.97 -1.63 -0.82
N GLY A 142 -22.29 -1.14 -2.03
CA GLY A 142 -23.42 -0.22 -2.27
C GLY A 142 -24.79 -0.89 -2.21
N THR A 143 -24.86 -2.23 -2.33
CA THR A 143 -26.13 -2.96 -2.45
C THR A 143 -26.37 -3.98 -1.32
N THR A 144 -25.33 -4.32 -0.56
CA THR A 144 -25.37 -5.35 0.47
C THR A 144 -26.09 -4.91 1.75
N THR A 145 -26.44 -5.91 2.57
CA THR A 145 -27.00 -5.71 3.92
C THR A 145 -25.88 -5.66 4.97
N ARG A 146 -26.20 -5.26 6.19
CA ARG A 146 -25.30 -5.33 7.35
C ARG A 146 -25.04 -6.78 7.73
N ILE A 147 -23.81 -7.13 8.09
CA ILE A 147 -23.44 -8.53 8.45
C ILE A 147 -24.30 -9.15 9.54
N LYS A 148 -24.77 -8.32 10.49
CA LYS A 148 -25.59 -8.80 11.62
C LYS A 148 -27.10 -8.66 11.38
N SER A 149 -27.55 -8.32 10.18
CA SER A 149 -28.97 -8.07 9.89
C SER A 149 -29.26 -8.25 8.40
N ASP A 150 -29.99 -9.28 8.08
CA ASP A 150 -30.37 -9.61 6.69
C ASP A 150 -31.37 -8.61 6.08
N HIS A 151 -32.00 -7.78 6.92
CA HIS A 151 -33.05 -6.85 6.49
C HIS A 151 -32.57 -5.40 6.36
N LEU A 152 -31.48 -5.02 7.02
CA LEU A 152 -30.98 -3.65 7.03
C LEU A 152 -29.88 -3.47 6.00
N LYS A 153 -30.16 -2.71 4.96
CA LYS A 153 -29.15 -2.30 3.97
C LYS A 153 -28.01 -1.53 4.63
N LEU A 154 -26.83 -1.68 4.06
CA LEU A 154 -25.68 -0.87 4.45
C LEU A 154 -25.94 0.59 4.03
N SER A 155 -25.75 1.55 4.96
CA SER A 155 -25.88 2.97 4.60
C SER A 155 -24.74 3.39 3.67
N GLN A 156 -25.00 4.39 2.81
CA GLN A 156 -23.98 4.89 1.88
C GLN A 156 -22.71 5.36 2.60
N ASN A 157 -22.84 6.04 3.75
CA ASN A 157 -21.68 6.48 4.53
C ASN A 157 -20.89 5.30 5.13
N SER A 158 -21.56 4.20 5.51
CA SER A 158 -20.89 2.99 5.95
C SER A 158 -20.17 2.31 4.78
N ALA A 159 -20.81 2.20 3.62
CA ALA A 159 -20.19 1.66 2.40
C ALA A 159 -18.95 2.46 2.00
N ALA A 160 -19.03 3.80 2.03
CA ALA A 160 -17.89 4.69 1.77
C ALA A 160 -16.74 4.47 2.77
N GLY A 161 -17.07 4.34 4.06
CA GLY A 161 -16.09 4.05 5.11
C GLY A 161 -15.43 2.68 4.95
N TYR A 162 -16.19 1.64 4.58
CA TYR A 162 -15.66 0.30 4.34
C TYR A 162 -14.82 0.23 3.07
N TRP A 163 -15.25 0.90 2.02
CA TRP A 163 -14.47 1.04 0.80
C TRP A 163 -13.13 1.74 1.04
N SER A 164 -13.13 2.84 1.81
CA SER A 164 -11.89 3.53 2.19
C SER A 164 -10.93 2.61 2.98
N THR A 165 -11.47 1.78 3.89
CA THR A 165 -10.67 0.80 4.64
C THR A 165 -10.11 -0.28 3.72
N PHE A 166 -10.90 -0.79 2.77
CA PHE A 166 -10.41 -1.76 1.77
C PHE A 166 -9.30 -1.17 0.88
N ARG A 167 -9.44 0.08 0.45
CA ARG A 167 -8.38 0.77 -0.28
C ARG A 167 -7.09 0.95 0.54
N ALA A 168 -7.21 1.16 1.86
CA ALA A 168 -6.05 1.18 2.75
C ALA A 168 -5.39 -0.21 2.83
N PHE A 169 -6.17 -1.30 2.88
CA PHE A 169 -5.67 -2.66 2.77
C PHE A 169 -4.89 -2.89 1.46
N LEU A 170 -5.46 -2.49 0.31
CA LEU A 170 -4.77 -2.61 -0.99
C LEU A 170 -3.44 -1.83 -1.02
N ALA A 171 -3.38 -0.65 -0.38
CA ALA A 171 -2.16 0.13 -0.28
C ALA A 171 -1.07 -0.57 0.56
N ILE A 172 -1.45 -1.24 1.65
CA ILE A 172 -0.53 -2.06 2.47
C ILE A 172 -0.04 -3.25 1.64
N ALA A 173 -0.94 -4.00 1.01
CA ALA A 173 -0.60 -5.15 0.17
C ALA A 173 0.33 -4.77 -0.99
N PHE A 174 0.11 -3.63 -1.62
CA PHE A 174 1.01 -3.11 -2.65
C PHE A 174 2.38 -2.75 -2.09
N LYS A 175 2.44 -2.05 -0.94
CA LYS A 175 3.70 -1.68 -0.29
C LYS A 175 4.54 -2.90 0.10
N GLU A 176 3.89 -4.00 0.45
CA GLU A 176 4.54 -5.27 0.82
C GLU A 176 4.83 -6.18 -0.38
N GLY A 177 4.46 -5.74 -1.59
CA GLY A 177 4.79 -6.45 -2.84
C GLY A 177 3.88 -7.64 -3.16
N TYR A 178 2.65 -7.69 -2.63
CA TYR A 178 1.63 -8.66 -3.02
C TYR A 178 0.92 -8.27 -4.33
N LEU A 179 0.84 -6.97 -4.63
CA LEU A 179 0.26 -6.44 -5.86
C LEU A 179 1.36 -5.93 -6.79
N LYS A 180 1.26 -6.24 -8.08
CA LYS A 180 2.21 -5.81 -9.12
C LYS A 180 2.14 -4.32 -9.40
N GLU A 181 0.95 -3.75 -9.26
CA GLU A 181 0.68 -2.32 -9.47
C GLU A 181 -0.23 -1.77 -8.37
N ASN A 182 -0.22 -0.46 -8.20
CA ASN A 182 -1.09 0.19 -7.23
C ASN A 182 -2.51 0.33 -7.82
N VAL A 183 -3.34 -0.65 -7.59
CA VAL A 183 -4.73 -0.67 -8.06
C VAL A 183 -5.50 0.58 -7.62
N ASN A 184 -5.15 1.16 -6.45
CA ASN A 184 -5.81 2.37 -5.92
C ASN A 184 -5.74 3.61 -6.82
N ASP A 185 -4.75 3.66 -7.75
CA ASP A 185 -4.59 4.80 -8.66
C ASP A 185 -5.72 4.87 -9.69
N TYR A 186 -6.45 3.77 -9.86
CA TYR A 186 -7.54 3.60 -10.84
C TYR A 186 -8.92 3.42 -10.19
N LEU A 187 -9.00 3.49 -8.85
CA LEU A 187 -10.24 3.27 -8.10
C LEU A 187 -10.85 4.58 -7.63
N ASP A 188 -12.11 4.80 -7.98
CA ASP A 188 -12.89 5.94 -7.51
C ASP A 188 -13.31 5.79 -6.04
N LYS A 189 -13.60 6.90 -5.40
CA LYS A 189 -14.19 6.93 -4.06
C LYS A 189 -15.70 6.66 -4.16
N ILE A 190 -16.29 6.20 -3.05
CA ILE A 190 -17.73 6.24 -2.86
C ILE A 190 -18.04 7.60 -2.22
N GLU A 191 -18.93 8.37 -2.82
CA GLU A 191 -19.37 9.66 -2.27
C GLU A 191 -20.15 9.45 -0.97
N THR A 192 -19.92 10.32 0.00
CA THR A 192 -20.63 10.33 1.27
C THR A 192 -21.86 11.24 1.16
N GLN A 193 -22.94 10.83 1.84
CA GLN A 193 -24.12 11.70 1.99
C GLN A 193 -23.97 12.55 3.25
N GLU A 194 -24.36 13.81 3.15
CA GLU A 194 -24.44 14.70 4.29
C GLU A 194 -25.56 14.23 5.22
N THR A 195 -25.22 13.89 6.45
CA THR A 195 -26.21 13.49 7.46
C THR A 195 -26.64 14.75 8.23
N LYS A 196 -27.86 15.20 8.04
CA LYS A 196 -28.47 16.16 8.94
C LYS A 196 -28.63 15.50 10.31
N ARG A 197 -27.89 15.99 11.29
CA ARG A 197 -28.12 15.63 12.68
C ARG A 197 -29.19 16.59 13.23
N GLU A 198 -30.31 16.03 13.63
CA GLU A 198 -31.28 16.78 14.42
C GLU A 198 -30.75 16.84 15.84
N TYR A 199 -30.69 18.03 16.40
CA TYR A 199 -30.32 18.27 17.80
C TYR A 199 -31.58 18.63 18.54
N LEU A 200 -31.74 18.07 19.72
CA LEU A 200 -32.81 18.49 20.63
C LEU A 200 -32.59 19.96 21.00
N THR A 201 -33.61 20.73 20.90
CA THR A 201 -33.61 22.13 21.39
C THR A 201 -33.57 22.12 22.93
N GLN A 202 -33.19 23.25 23.51
CA GLN A 202 -33.14 23.37 24.97
C GLN A 202 -34.52 23.15 25.61
N GLU A 203 -35.62 23.57 24.92
CA GLU A 203 -36.98 23.33 25.35
C GLU A 203 -37.38 21.87 25.29
N GLU A 204 -36.96 21.13 24.28
CA GLU A 204 -37.20 19.68 24.18
C GLU A 204 -36.43 18.90 25.22
N LEU A 205 -35.18 19.28 25.53
CA LEU A 205 -34.40 18.70 26.62
C LEU A 205 -35.05 18.93 27.97
N GLN A 206 -35.63 20.16 28.20
CA GLN A 206 -36.36 20.48 29.43
C GLN A 206 -37.61 19.62 29.57
N LYS A 207 -38.38 19.47 28.49
CA LYS A 207 -39.57 18.59 28.47
C LYS A 207 -39.24 17.15 28.77
N ILE A 208 -38.12 16.65 28.28
CA ILE A 208 -37.67 15.29 28.58
C ILE A 208 -37.26 15.18 30.07
N ALA A 209 -36.57 16.20 30.60
CA ALA A 209 -36.15 16.21 32.00
C ALA A 209 -37.35 16.28 32.96
N ASP A 210 -38.42 17.02 32.56
CA ASP A 210 -39.64 17.18 33.36
C ASP A 210 -40.64 16.02 33.16
N SER A 211 -40.43 15.14 32.18
CA SER A 211 -41.28 13.96 31.97
C SER A 211 -40.99 12.88 33.02
N ASN A 212 -41.99 12.49 33.79
CA ASN A 212 -41.92 11.34 34.67
C ASN A 212 -41.73 10.07 33.83
N CYS A 213 -40.58 9.42 33.93
CA CYS A 213 -40.40 8.06 33.46
C CYS A 213 -40.92 7.11 34.54
N ASP A 214 -42.17 6.64 34.40
CA ASP A 214 -42.65 5.50 35.16
C ASP A 214 -41.94 4.24 34.63
N TYR A 215 -41.06 3.67 35.47
CA TYR A 215 -40.44 2.36 35.26
C TYR A 215 -41.32 1.28 35.91
#